data_26dd229361153f77eecf4cca91468321
#
_entry.id   26dd229361153f77eecf4cca91468321
#
_cell.length_a   1.000
_cell.length_b   1.000
_cell.length_c   1.000
_cell.angle_alpha   90.00
_cell.angle_beta   90.00
_cell.angle_gamma   90.00
#
_symmetry.space_group_name_H-M   'P 1'
#
loop_
_entity.id
_entity.type
_entity.pdbx_description
1 polymer ?
#
loop_
_entity_poly.entity_id
_entity_poly.type
_entity_poly.pdbx_seq_one_letter_code
_entity_poly.pdbx_strand_id
1 'polypeptide(L)'
;MQLFWVIFLFYLMICFVNVACLEPITTFGVITGGSAALAALGFNYNTIKLNTYCRWYECCTPDYIPMNMKQLKEELEQTIFGQHIAIDVVSKALNYHYKNLEKSSKPLVMSFQGTSGIGKTTVSNVMKRAIYKKGMDSKFVHKFNGRVSFTLVDRANVYKEQLLKTVRDAVKDCPLSLFVFDEVDKMPPGILEGITSTLDHGESNDNIDFTKAVFIFISNAGGLEISQHLATLMRRGESREDTQLHHFEKLTELSMYNSNGALEKSGTIENALIDHFIPFLPLEQRHVKKCIEQEFQRIGMPYPSKERLDAVLNSVTYEKENEFFAVHGCKKLEKKVGLVAAND
;
A
#
# COMPACT_ATOMS: atom_id res chain seq x y z
N MET A 1 -30.69 42.85 24.10
CA MET A 1 -30.81 41.40 24.24
C MET A 1 -30.10 40.65 23.10
N GLN A 2 -30.17 41.10 21.84
CA GLN A 2 -29.49 40.44 20.70
C GLN A 2 -27.95 40.51 20.74
N LEU A 3 -27.36 41.59 21.27
CA LEU A 3 -25.90 41.77 21.36
C LEU A 3 -25.26 40.75 22.34
N PHE A 4 -25.97 40.42 23.43
CA PHE A 4 -25.51 39.47 24.46
C PHE A 4 -25.42 38.03 23.91
N TRP A 5 -26.35 37.65 23.03
CA TRP A 5 -26.36 36.33 22.34
C TRP A 5 -25.24 36.20 21.33
N VAL A 6 -24.92 37.26 20.60
CA VAL A 6 -23.82 37.25 19.63
C VAL A 6 -22.46 37.14 20.32
N ILE A 7 -22.27 37.87 21.45
CA ILE A 7 -21.03 37.81 22.24
C ILE A 7 -20.91 36.42 22.89
N PHE A 8 -21.99 35.84 23.41
CA PHE A 8 -21.98 34.50 23.99
C PHE A 8 -21.68 33.40 22.97
N LEU A 9 -22.23 33.49 21.72
CA LEU A 9 -21.89 32.59 20.63
C LEU A 9 -20.44 32.75 20.14
N PHE A 10 -19.92 34.01 20.14
CA PHE A 10 -18.54 34.27 19.77
C PHE A 10 -17.57 33.74 20.88
N TYR A 11 -17.93 33.84 22.14
CA TYR A 11 -17.15 33.27 23.24
C TYR A 11 -17.17 31.73 23.25
N LEU A 12 -18.29 31.11 22.94
CA LEU A 12 -18.40 29.66 22.70
C LEU A 12 -17.54 29.23 21.50
N MET A 13 -17.53 29.99 20.42
CA MET A 13 -16.71 29.68 19.25
C MET A 13 -15.21 29.81 19.51
N ILE A 14 -14.78 30.80 20.30
CA ILE A 14 -13.38 30.98 20.73
C ILE A 14 -12.96 29.88 21.71
N CYS A 15 -13.83 29.45 22.64
CA CYS A 15 -13.56 28.32 23.51
C CYS A 15 -13.45 26.98 22.78
N PHE A 16 -14.17 26.77 21.68
CA PHE A 16 -14.05 25.57 20.85
C PHE A 16 -12.73 25.51 20.02
N VAL A 17 -12.15 26.66 19.71
CA VAL A 17 -10.88 26.76 18.95
C VAL A 17 -9.65 26.61 19.85
N ASN A 18 -9.76 26.92 21.18
CA ASN A 18 -8.66 26.88 22.15
C ASN A 18 -8.80 25.76 23.19
N VAL A 19 -9.18 24.54 22.80
CA VAL A 19 -9.27 23.36 23.70
C VAL A 19 -7.91 22.97 24.33
N ALA A 20 -6.82 23.57 23.90
CA ALA A 20 -5.48 23.25 24.40
C ALA A 20 -5.12 23.86 25.78
N CYS A 21 -5.98 24.70 26.39
CA CYS A 21 -5.64 25.43 27.60
C CYS A 21 -6.57 25.20 28.82
N LEU A 22 -7.46 24.20 28.76
CA LEU A 22 -8.35 23.90 29.90
C LEU A 22 -7.90 22.60 30.59
N GLU A 23 -7.81 22.68 31.92
CA GLU A 23 -7.52 21.55 32.80
C GLU A 23 -8.47 20.37 32.55
N PRO A 24 -8.05 19.09 32.70
CA PRO A 24 -8.82 17.92 32.27
C PRO A 24 -10.22 17.78 32.88
N ILE A 25 -10.44 18.35 34.08
CA ILE A 25 -11.73 18.27 34.79
C ILE A 25 -12.77 19.22 34.19
N THR A 26 -12.35 20.42 33.74
CA THR A 26 -13.26 21.40 33.12
C THR A 26 -13.58 21.03 31.67
N THR A 27 -12.64 20.38 30.99
CA THR A 27 -12.84 19.89 29.61
C THR A 27 -13.91 18.78 29.55
N PHE A 28 -13.92 17.88 30.54
CA PHE A 28 -14.90 16.79 30.63
C PHE A 28 -16.34 17.33 30.87
N GLY A 29 -16.48 18.34 31.75
CA GLY A 29 -17.77 18.97 32.02
C GLY A 29 -18.34 19.75 30.83
N VAL A 30 -17.48 20.42 30.04
CA VAL A 30 -17.90 21.19 28.85
C VAL A 30 -18.27 20.25 27.72
N ILE A 31 -17.53 19.15 27.52
CA ILE A 31 -17.82 18.15 26.46
C ILE A 31 -19.12 17.41 26.77
N THR A 32 -19.35 16.99 28.02
CA THR A 32 -20.57 16.28 28.43
C THR A 32 -21.80 17.18 28.47
N GLY A 33 -21.68 18.39 28.96
CA GLY A 33 -22.78 19.38 28.98
C GLY A 33 -23.12 19.87 27.57
N GLY A 34 -22.14 20.12 26.72
CA GLY A 34 -22.32 20.53 25.36
C GLY A 34 -22.96 19.45 24.48
N SER A 35 -22.54 18.19 24.64
CA SER A 35 -23.10 17.05 23.89
C SER A 35 -24.55 16.75 24.27
N ALA A 36 -24.90 16.88 25.58
CA ALA A 36 -26.30 16.72 26.06
C ALA A 36 -27.21 17.85 25.54
N ALA A 37 -26.74 19.09 25.54
CA ALA A 37 -27.50 20.23 25.00
C ALA A 37 -27.73 20.11 23.49
N LEU A 38 -26.73 19.65 22.75
CA LEU A 38 -26.86 19.45 21.29
C LEU A 38 -27.74 18.25 20.96
N ALA A 39 -27.72 17.18 21.76
CA ALA A 39 -28.64 16.05 21.62
C ALA A 39 -30.10 16.45 21.92
N ALA A 40 -30.34 17.31 22.91
CA ALA A 40 -31.65 17.86 23.23
C ALA A 40 -32.22 18.77 22.10
N LEU A 41 -31.34 19.36 21.28
CA LEU A 41 -31.70 20.14 20.09
C LEU A 41 -31.84 19.27 18.82
N GLY A 42 -31.76 17.94 18.94
CA GLY A 42 -31.90 17.01 17.81
C GLY A 42 -30.66 16.91 16.91
N PHE A 43 -29.51 17.45 17.33
CA PHE A 43 -28.27 17.33 16.60
C PHE A 43 -27.53 16.04 17.01
N ASN A 44 -27.30 15.17 16.05
CA ASN A 44 -26.48 13.98 16.27
C ASN A 44 -24.99 14.37 16.25
N TYR A 45 -24.22 13.96 17.28
CA TYR A 45 -22.78 14.18 17.36
C TYR A 45 -22.03 13.79 16.08
N ASN A 46 -22.41 12.67 15.49
CA ASN A 46 -21.80 12.20 14.24
C ASN A 46 -22.06 13.16 13.08
N THR A 47 -23.26 13.75 12.99
CA THR A 47 -23.61 14.73 11.94
C THR A 47 -22.81 16.01 12.11
N ILE A 48 -22.61 16.49 13.35
CA ILE A 48 -21.81 17.67 13.65
C ILE A 48 -20.34 17.38 13.33
N LYS A 49 -19.81 16.23 13.75
CA LYS A 49 -18.45 15.79 13.45
C LYS A 49 -18.21 15.72 11.94
N LEU A 50 -19.10 15.13 11.20
CA LEU A 50 -19.01 15.03 9.73
C LEU A 50 -19.04 16.41 9.06
N ASN A 51 -19.95 17.30 9.48
CA ASN A 51 -20.14 18.59 8.82
C ASN A 51 -19.12 19.67 9.22
N THR A 52 -18.45 19.52 10.36
CA THR A 52 -17.46 20.50 10.86
C THR A 52 -16.04 19.96 10.80
N TYR A 53 -15.72 18.96 11.62
CA TYR A 53 -14.35 18.44 11.76
C TYR A 53 -13.86 17.74 10.49
N CYS A 54 -14.67 16.83 9.93
CA CYS A 54 -14.28 16.06 8.74
C CYS A 54 -14.23 16.91 7.45
N ARG A 55 -14.67 18.16 7.49
CA ARG A 55 -14.48 19.11 6.38
C ARG A 55 -13.02 19.57 6.25
N TRP A 56 -12.31 19.64 7.38
CA TRP A 56 -10.93 20.15 7.47
C TRP A 56 -9.91 19.04 7.69
N TYR A 57 -10.32 17.97 8.37
CA TYR A 57 -9.46 16.83 8.71
C TYR A 57 -9.95 15.55 8.03
N GLU A 58 -9.02 14.69 7.69
CA GLU A 58 -9.33 13.40 7.11
C GLU A 58 -10.04 12.50 8.13
N CYS A 59 -11.21 11.99 7.77
CA CYS A 59 -12.00 11.10 8.59
C CYS A 59 -12.17 9.72 7.92
N CYS A 60 -12.41 8.68 8.72
CA CYS A 60 -12.72 7.34 8.22
C CYS A 60 -14.16 7.29 7.68
N THR A 61 -14.37 7.88 6.51
CA THR A 61 -15.67 8.01 5.84
C THR A 61 -15.55 7.75 4.34
N PRO A 62 -16.64 7.38 3.65
CA PRO A 62 -16.63 7.17 2.20
C PRO A 62 -16.14 8.38 1.39
N ASP A 63 -16.30 9.61 1.90
CA ASP A 63 -15.81 10.82 1.24
C ASP A 63 -14.27 10.87 1.15
N TYR A 64 -13.59 10.28 2.15
CA TYR A 64 -12.13 10.22 2.20
C TYR A 64 -11.57 8.86 1.77
N ILE A 65 -12.41 7.81 1.79
CA ILE A 65 -12.05 6.44 1.39
C ILE A 65 -13.05 5.96 0.32
N PRO A 66 -12.98 6.54 -0.90
CA PRO A 66 -13.94 6.23 -1.98
C PRO A 66 -13.81 4.82 -2.56
N MET A 67 -12.69 4.12 -2.32
CA MET A 67 -12.43 2.75 -2.80
C MET A 67 -12.76 2.58 -4.29
N ASN A 68 -12.18 3.44 -5.14
CA ASN A 68 -12.50 3.47 -6.57
C ASN A 68 -11.81 2.33 -7.34
N MET A 69 -12.43 1.16 -7.33
CA MET A 69 -11.87 -0.05 -7.96
C MET A 69 -11.82 0.03 -9.50
N LYS A 70 -12.66 0.85 -10.12
CA LYS A 70 -12.59 1.11 -11.55
C LYS A 70 -11.35 1.91 -11.89
N GLN A 71 -11.11 3.01 -11.18
CA GLN A 71 -9.90 3.82 -11.32
C GLN A 71 -8.65 3.00 -11.03
N LEU A 72 -8.67 2.13 -10.01
CA LEU A 72 -7.56 1.23 -9.68
C LEU A 72 -7.14 0.43 -10.93
N LYS A 73 -8.08 -0.28 -11.55
CA LYS A 73 -7.79 -1.14 -12.69
C LYS A 73 -7.29 -0.34 -13.89
N GLU A 74 -7.96 0.75 -14.24
CA GLU A 74 -7.59 1.62 -15.36
C GLU A 74 -6.18 2.21 -15.15
N GLU A 75 -5.85 2.70 -13.96
CA GLU A 75 -4.54 3.27 -13.66
C GLU A 75 -3.44 2.20 -13.65
N LEU A 76 -3.72 0.98 -13.14
CA LEU A 76 -2.78 -0.14 -13.21
C LEU A 76 -2.46 -0.53 -14.66
N GLU A 77 -3.46 -0.66 -15.51
CA GLU A 77 -3.29 -1.02 -16.93
C GLU A 77 -2.50 0.04 -17.71
N GLN A 78 -2.62 1.32 -17.34
CA GLN A 78 -1.90 2.43 -17.97
C GLN A 78 -0.46 2.61 -17.50
N THR A 79 -0.18 2.27 -16.23
CA THR A 79 1.12 2.59 -15.61
C THR A 79 2.04 1.41 -15.41
N ILE A 80 1.50 0.18 -15.42
CA ILE A 80 2.24 -1.04 -15.09
C ILE A 80 2.37 -1.91 -16.35
N PHE A 81 3.59 -2.15 -16.78
CA PHE A 81 3.83 -2.91 -17.99
C PHE A 81 4.32 -4.33 -17.69
N GLY A 82 3.79 -5.31 -18.44
CA GLY A 82 4.18 -6.71 -18.35
C GLY A 82 3.78 -7.42 -17.05
N GLN A 83 2.80 -6.91 -16.29
CA GLN A 83 2.39 -7.46 -15.00
C GLN A 83 0.92 -7.88 -15.00
N HIS A 84 0.47 -8.59 -16.04
CA HIS A 84 -0.92 -9.00 -16.21
C HIS A 84 -1.46 -9.80 -15.02
N ILE A 85 -0.67 -10.72 -14.44
CA ILE A 85 -1.06 -11.49 -13.24
C ILE A 85 -1.28 -10.56 -12.05
N ALA A 86 -0.33 -9.67 -11.76
CA ALA A 86 -0.44 -8.76 -10.62
C ALA A 86 -1.62 -7.79 -10.76
N ILE A 87 -1.84 -7.24 -11.96
CA ILE A 87 -2.98 -6.36 -12.25
C ILE A 87 -4.30 -7.08 -12.03
N ASP A 88 -4.44 -8.30 -12.55
CA ASP A 88 -5.67 -9.09 -12.44
C ASP A 88 -5.95 -9.47 -10.98
N VAL A 89 -4.97 -10.06 -10.29
CA VAL A 89 -5.15 -10.55 -8.91
C VAL A 89 -5.40 -9.40 -7.94
N VAL A 90 -4.60 -8.32 -7.98
CA VAL A 90 -4.78 -7.16 -7.10
C VAL A 90 -6.15 -6.51 -7.30
N SER A 91 -6.55 -6.32 -8.57
CA SER A 91 -7.85 -5.70 -8.87
C SER A 91 -9.02 -6.55 -8.39
N LYS A 92 -8.96 -7.87 -8.58
CA LYS A 92 -10.00 -8.81 -8.15
C LYS A 92 -10.07 -8.95 -6.63
N ALA A 93 -8.92 -9.12 -5.98
CA ALA A 93 -8.83 -9.30 -4.53
C ALA A 93 -9.37 -8.08 -3.78
N LEU A 94 -8.94 -6.86 -4.15
CA LEU A 94 -9.44 -5.64 -3.54
C LEU A 94 -10.92 -5.40 -3.80
N ASN A 95 -11.37 -5.62 -5.05
CA ASN A 95 -12.79 -5.46 -5.38
C ASN A 95 -13.67 -6.44 -4.60
N TYR A 96 -13.23 -7.69 -4.43
CA TYR A 96 -13.93 -8.68 -3.61
C TYR A 96 -13.94 -8.28 -2.14
N HIS A 97 -12.79 -7.92 -1.58
CA HIS A 97 -12.64 -7.51 -0.19
C HIS A 97 -13.56 -6.33 0.16
N TYR A 98 -13.48 -5.23 -0.61
CA TYR A 98 -14.29 -4.04 -0.33
C TYR A 98 -15.79 -4.22 -0.60
N LYS A 99 -16.19 -5.14 -1.46
CA LYS A 99 -17.61 -5.49 -1.64
C LYS A 99 -18.18 -6.38 -0.53
N ASN A 100 -17.32 -7.05 0.23
CA ASN A 100 -17.73 -8.04 1.23
C ASN A 100 -17.23 -7.71 2.65
N LEU A 101 -16.96 -6.44 2.96
CA LEU A 101 -16.41 -6.00 4.25
C LEU A 101 -17.14 -6.55 5.47
N GLU A 102 -18.48 -6.61 5.43
CA GLU A 102 -19.29 -7.09 6.55
C GLU A 102 -19.33 -8.63 6.67
N LYS A 103 -18.76 -9.35 5.69
CA LYS A 103 -18.70 -10.82 5.67
C LYS A 103 -17.28 -11.35 5.83
N SER A 104 -16.31 -10.46 5.84
CA SER A 104 -14.91 -10.84 5.94
C SER A 104 -14.62 -11.35 7.36
N SER A 105 -13.97 -12.49 7.48
CA SER A 105 -13.55 -13.07 8.76
C SER A 105 -12.12 -12.71 9.14
N LYS A 106 -11.34 -12.17 8.18
CA LYS A 106 -9.95 -11.75 8.37
C LYS A 106 -9.58 -10.62 7.41
N PRO A 107 -8.50 -9.86 7.68
CA PRO A 107 -7.99 -8.85 6.77
C PRO A 107 -7.55 -9.45 5.44
N LEU A 108 -7.45 -8.63 4.38
CA LEU A 108 -6.85 -9.04 3.13
C LEU A 108 -5.32 -8.91 3.22
N VAL A 109 -4.61 -10.01 2.98
CA VAL A 109 -3.15 -10.06 3.06
C VAL A 109 -2.56 -10.49 1.73
N MET A 110 -1.71 -9.64 1.15
CA MET A 110 -1.07 -9.88 -0.15
C MET A 110 0.46 -9.79 -0.04
N SER A 111 1.17 -10.67 -0.73
CA SER A 111 2.63 -10.63 -0.87
C SER A 111 3.03 -10.35 -2.32
N PHE A 112 3.78 -9.27 -2.56
CA PHE A 112 4.30 -8.88 -3.87
C PHE A 112 5.77 -9.29 -3.99
N GLN A 113 6.07 -10.18 -4.91
CA GLN A 113 7.40 -10.78 -5.04
C GLN A 113 7.97 -10.64 -6.44
N GLY A 114 9.29 -10.48 -6.54
CA GLY A 114 9.99 -10.37 -7.81
C GLY A 114 11.19 -9.43 -7.73
N THR A 115 11.97 -9.34 -8.78
CA THR A 115 13.19 -8.52 -8.84
C THR A 115 12.92 -7.02 -8.63
N SER A 116 13.97 -6.23 -8.45
CA SER A 116 13.83 -4.78 -8.27
C SER A 116 13.47 -4.06 -9.59
N GLY A 117 12.63 -3.02 -9.50
CA GLY A 117 12.32 -2.14 -10.63
C GLY A 117 11.24 -2.64 -11.60
N ILE A 118 10.45 -3.63 -11.20
CA ILE A 118 9.41 -4.25 -12.04
C ILE A 118 7.98 -3.83 -11.67
N GLY A 119 7.81 -2.83 -10.77
CA GLY A 119 6.53 -2.18 -10.51
C GLY A 119 5.84 -2.49 -9.19
N LYS A 120 6.41 -3.31 -8.27
CA LYS A 120 5.79 -3.68 -6.98
C LYS A 120 5.33 -2.46 -6.16
N THR A 121 6.26 -1.55 -5.87
CA THR A 121 5.95 -0.32 -5.11
C THR A 121 5.02 0.61 -5.90
N THR A 122 5.11 0.62 -7.23
CA THR A 122 4.21 1.40 -8.09
C THR A 122 2.78 0.91 -7.96
N VAL A 123 2.54 -0.41 -8.00
CA VAL A 123 1.20 -1.00 -7.76
C VAL A 123 0.66 -0.59 -6.41
N SER A 124 1.44 -0.68 -5.33
CA SER A 124 0.99 -0.23 -4.01
C SER A 124 0.66 1.26 -3.96
N ASN A 125 1.33 2.10 -4.76
CA ASN A 125 1.05 3.53 -4.85
C ASN A 125 -0.23 3.82 -5.63
N VAL A 126 -0.50 3.08 -6.71
CA VAL A 126 -1.78 3.15 -7.43
C VAL A 126 -2.94 2.75 -6.51
N MET A 127 -2.78 1.67 -5.74
CA MET A 127 -3.78 1.26 -4.75
C MET A 127 -4.11 2.38 -3.76
N LYS A 128 -3.10 3.07 -3.21
CA LYS A 128 -3.29 4.19 -2.28
C LYS A 128 -4.11 5.32 -2.90
N ARG A 129 -3.84 5.68 -4.16
CA ARG A 129 -4.58 6.73 -4.89
C ARG A 129 -6.02 6.33 -5.19
N ALA A 130 -6.26 5.07 -5.49
CA ALA A 130 -7.59 4.57 -5.80
C ALA A 130 -8.46 4.37 -4.54
N ILE A 131 -7.86 3.97 -3.43
CA ILE A 131 -8.57 3.70 -2.18
C ILE A 131 -8.84 5.00 -1.41
N TYR A 132 -7.86 5.89 -1.29
CA TYR A 132 -7.92 7.09 -0.45
C TYR A 132 -7.91 8.37 -1.27
N LYS A 133 -8.77 9.32 -0.92
CA LYS A 133 -8.85 10.64 -1.57
C LYS A 133 -7.54 11.42 -1.49
N LYS A 134 -6.79 11.29 -0.39
CA LYS A 134 -5.45 11.89 -0.22
C LYS A 134 -4.32 11.00 -0.75
N GLY A 135 -4.64 9.84 -1.29
CA GLY A 135 -3.68 8.93 -1.89
C GLY A 135 -2.51 8.59 -0.96
N MET A 136 -1.30 8.99 -1.38
CA MET A 136 -0.06 8.71 -0.66
C MET A 136 0.05 9.41 0.70
N ASP A 137 -0.66 10.54 0.89
CA ASP A 137 -0.62 11.40 2.06
C ASP A 137 -1.80 11.14 3.01
N SER A 138 -2.59 10.10 2.74
CA SER A 138 -3.65 9.67 3.65
C SER A 138 -3.07 9.18 4.98
N LYS A 139 -3.65 9.65 6.10
CA LYS A 139 -3.26 9.21 7.44
C LYS A 139 -3.63 7.74 7.72
N PHE A 140 -4.45 7.13 6.87
CA PHE A 140 -4.86 5.72 6.95
C PHE A 140 -3.92 4.80 6.16
N VAL A 141 -2.86 5.35 5.57
CA VAL A 141 -1.81 4.60 4.88
C VAL A 141 -0.56 4.53 5.75
N HIS A 142 -0.26 3.35 6.25
CA HIS A 142 0.89 3.08 7.13
C HIS A 142 1.98 2.36 6.35
N LYS A 143 3.18 2.97 6.27
CA LYS A 143 4.31 2.42 5.53
C LYS A 143 5.45 2.05 6.46
N PHE A 144 5.95 0.85 6.31
CA PHE A 144 7.12 0.35 7.00
C PHE A 144 8.15 -0.09 5.95
N ASN A 145 9.38 0.40 6.05
CA ASN A 145 10.46 0.00 5.14
C ASN A 145 11.52 -0.76 5.93
N GLY A 146 11.92 -1.94 5.46
CA GLY A 146 12.83 -2.83 6.15
C GLY A 146 14.19 -2.20 6.46
N ARG A 147 14.68 -1.30 5.60
CA ARG A 147 15.97 -0.65 5.80
C ARG A 147 15.93 0.56 6.72
N VAL A 148 14.78 1.21 6.82
CA VAL A 148 14.66 2.50 7.51
C VAL A 148 13.96 2.33 8.86
N SER A 149 12.88 1.55 8.90
CA SER A 149 12.04 1.42 10.09
C SER A 149 12.63 0.45 11.13
N PHE A 150 13.49 -0.50 10.71
CA PHE A 150 13.98 -1.61 11.55
C PHE A 150 15.49 -1.78 11.39
N THR A 151 16.26 -0.79 11.82
CA THR A 151 17.70 -0.70 11.56
C THR A 151 18.57 -1.54 12.50
N LEU A 152 18.08 -1.91 13.68
CA LEU A 152 18.85 -2.58 14.73
C LEU A 152 18.29 -3.98 14.99
N VAL A 153 19.03 -5.01 14.63
CA VAL A 153 18.59 -6.42 14.77
C VAL A 153 18.38 -6.82 16.24
N ASP A 154 19.23 -6.32 17.13
CA ASP A 154 19.16 -6.54 18.57
C ASP A 154 17.92 -5.95 19.25
N ARG A 155 17.19 -5.06 18.55
CA ARG A 155 15.94 -4.46 19.01
C ARG A 155 14.67 -5.09 18.41
N ALA A 156 14.76 -6.27 17.81
CA ALA A 156 13.63 -6.92 17.15
C ALA A 156 12.39 -7.03 18.05
N ASN A 157 12.55 -7.39 19.33
CA ASN A 157 11.43 -7.48 20.28
C ASN A 157 10.75 -6.13 20.54
N VAL A 158 11.52 -5.04 20.64
CA VAL A 158 10.98 -3.68 20.82
C VAL A 158 10.19 -3.27 19.57
N TYR A 159 10.74 -3.53 18.39
CA TYR A 159 10.07 -3.26 17.13
C TYR A 159 8.77 -4.07 16.96
N LYS A 160 8.77 -5.33 17.39
CA LYS A 160 7.60 -6.20 17.40
C LYS A 160 6.44 -5.60 18.22
N GLU A 161 6.73 -5.15 19.45
CA GLU A 161 5.74 -4.51 20.32
C GLU A 161 5.24 -3.16 19.75
N GLN A 162 6.17 -2.33 19.26
CA GLN A 162 5.84 -1.05 18.65
C GLN A 162 4.99 -1.22 17.37
N LEU A 163 5.30 -2.22 16.55
CA LEU A 163 4.54 -2.54 15.36
C LEU A 163 3.12 -2.95 15.71
N LEU A 164 2.95 -3.89 16.65
CA LEU A 164 1.64 -4.32 17.11
C LEU A 164 0.81 -3.14 17.62
N LYS A 165 1.42 -2.30 18.48
CA LYS A 165 0.75 -1.10 18.99
C LYS A 165 0.33 -0.17 17.86
N THR A 166 1.23 0.12 16.91
CA THR A 166 0.94 1.01 15.77
C THR A 166 -0.21 0.48 14.92
N VAL A 167 -0.22 -0.82 14.62
CA VAL A 167 -1.29 -1.46 13.83
C VAL A 167 -2.62 -1.37 14.58
N ARG A 168 -2.65 -1.66 15.89
CA ARG A 168 -3.86 -1.58 16.72
C ARG A 168 -4.41 -0.17 16.80
N ASP A 169 -3.56 0.81 17.05
CA ASP A 169 -3.98 2.23 17.17
C ASP A 169 -4.52 2.73 15.82
N ALA A 170 -3.89 2.36 14.72
CA ALA A 170 -4.33 2.70 13.38
C ALA A 170 -5.71 2.13 13.03
N VAL A 171 -5.94 0.84 13.32
CA VAL A 171 -7.25 0.19 13.07
C VAL A 171 -8.34 0.71 13.99
N LYS A 172 -8.01 1.09 15.24
CA LYS A 172 -8.95 1.80 16.12
C LYS A 172 -9.38 3.16 15.55
N ASP A 173 -8.45 3.90 14.93
CA ASP A 173 -8.77 5.19 14.28
C ASP A 173 -9.58 4.96 12.99
N CYS A 174 -9.20 3.95 12.18
CA CYS A 174 -9.93 3.56 10.98
C CYS A 174 -9.74 2.08 10.64
N PRO A 175 -10.78 1.24 10.71
CA PRO A 175 -10.70 -0.17 10.31
C PRO A 175 -10.28 -0.37 8.84
N LEU A 176 -10.55 0.61 7.98
CA LEU A 176 -10.18 0.60 6.55
C LEU A 176 -8.73 1.08 6.33
N SER A 177 -7.81 0.74 7.20
CA SER A 177 -6.39 1.11 7.09
C SER A 177 -5.64 0.18 6.13
N LEU A 178 -4.65 0.75 5.43
CA LEU A 178 -3.73 0.04 4.54
C LEU A 178 -2.32 0.03 5.14
N PHE A 179 -1.79 -1.16 5.35
CA PHE A 179 -0.44 -1.37 5.85
C PHE A 179 0.45 -1.90 4.72
N VAL A 180 1.55 -1.18 4.43
CA VAL A 180 2.51 -1.55 3.39
C VAL A 180 3.87 -1.76 4.01
N PHE A 181 4.35 -3.00 3.98
CA PHE A 181 5.67 -3.41 4.42
C PHE A 181 6.56 -3.58 3.20
N ASP A 182 7.43 -2.61 2.97
CA ASP A 182 8.35 -2.64 1.82
C ASP A 182 9.72 -3.17 2.24
N GLU A 183 10.35 -3.95 1.37
CA GLU A 183 11.63 -4.63 1.61
C GLU A 183 11.57 -5.55 2.86
N VAL A 184 10.54 -6.39 2.98
CA VAL A 184 10.39 -7.33 4.13
C VAL A 184 11.55 -8.33 4.22
N ASP A 185 12.24 -8.59 3.11
CA ASP A 185 13.48 -9.37 3.05
C ASP A 185 14.69 -8.68 3.72
N LYS A 186 14.53 -7.41 4.14
CA LYS A 186 15.53 -6.63 4.88
C LYS A 186 15.13 -6.37 6.34
N MET A 187 13.92 -6.74 6.73
CA MET A 187 13.49 -6.63 8.12
C MET A 187 14.11 -7.75 8.96
N PRO A 188 14.49 -7.49 10.21
CA PRO A 188 14.96 -8.57 11.10
C PRO A 188 13.91 -9.68 11.25
N PRO A 189 14.34 -10.96 11.36
CA PRO A 189 13.43 -12.09 11.60
C PRO A 189 12.55 -11.87 12.84
N GLY A 190 11.33 -12.39 12.80
CA GLY A 190 10.40 -12.41 13.94
C GLY A 190 9.62 -11.10 14.18
N ILE A 191 9.94 -9.99 13.49
CA ILE A 191 9.20 -8.72 13.71
C ILE A 191 7.72 -8.88 13.35
N LEU A 192 7.41 -9.52 12.23
CA LEU A 192 6.03 -9.69 11.76
C LEU A 192 5.21 -10.67 12.60
N GLU A 193 5.84 -11.53 13.41
CA GLU A 193 5.13 -12.36 14.38
C GLU A 193 4.30 -11.52 15.37
N GLY A 194 4.68 -10.25 15.62
CA GLY A 194 3.91 -9.35 16.46
C GLY A 194 2.51 -9.08 15.98
N ILE A 195 2.28 -9.16 14.68
CA ILE A 195 0.96 -8.91 14.08
C ILE A 195 0.28 -10.19 13.56
N THR A 196 0.88 -11.36 13.75
CA THR A 196 0.33 -12.64 13.24
C THR A 196 -1.10 -12.88 13.70
N SER A 197 -1.40 -12.63 14.99
CA SER A 197 -2.75 -12.77 15.54
C SER A 197 -3.77 -11.81 14.90
N THR A 198 -3.34 -10.64 14.43
CA THR A 198 -4.22 -9.67 13.75
C THR A 198 -4.52 -10.08 12.31
N LEU A 199 -3.66 -10.90 11.70
CA LEU A 199 -3.82 -11.41 10.35
C LEU A 199 -4.72 -12.66 10.30
N ASP A 200 -4.80 -13.41 11.41
CA ASP A 200 -5.50 -14.72 11.46
C ASP A 200 -7.01 -14.56 11.69
N HIS A 201 -7.40 -13.96 12.80
CA HIS A 201 -8.81 -13.96 13.22
C HIS A 201 -9.53 -12.61 13.07
N GLY A 202 -8.86 -11.57 12.60
CA GLY A 202 -9.46 -10.26 12.37
C GLY A 202 -10.07 -9.56 13.59
N GLU A 203 -10.42 -10.28 14.64
CA GLU A 203 -10.93 -9.74 15.90
C GLU A 203 -9.93 -9.96 17.04
N SER A 204 -9.73 -8.94 17.86
CA SER A 204 -8.90 -9.04 19.07
C SER A 204 -9.77 -9.05 20.33
N ASN A 205 -9.21 -9.54 21.44
CA ASN A 205 -9.86 -9.51 22.76
C ASN A 205 -10.26 -8.08 23.21
N ASP A 206 -9.78 -7.04 22.53
CA ASP A 206 -10.05 -5.63 22.83
C ASP A 206 -11.11 -5.01 21.90
N ASN A 207 -11.93 -5.79 21.24
CA ASN A 207 -12.96 -5.36 20.28
C ASN A 207 -12.40 -4.49 19.12
N ILE A 208 -11.19 -4.80 18.63
CA ILE A 208 -10.61 -4.15 17.46
C ILE A 208 -10.88 -5.05 16.25
N ASP A 209 -11.62 -4.53 15.27
CA ASP A 209 -11.95 -5.23 14.04
C ASP A 209 -10.88 -4.97 12.97
N PHE A 210 -10.04 -5.97 12.72
CA PHE A 210 -9.01 -5.94 11.66
C PHE A 210 -9.52 -6.46 10.32
N THR A 211 -10.72 -7.03 10.25
CA THR A 211 -11.25 -7.71 9.05
C THR A 211 -11.34 -6.81 7.83
N LYS A 212 -11.44 -5.49 8.02
CA LYS A 212 -11.57 -4.49 6.95
C LYS A 212 -10.23 -3.92 6.50
N ALA A 213 -9.14 -4.24 7.20
CA ALA A 213 -7.80 -3.77 6.88
C ALA A 213 -7.17 -4.54 5.71
N VAL A 214 -6.18 -3.91 5.06
CA VAL A 214 -5.40 -4.53 3.97
C VAL A 214 -3.92 -4.48 4.34
N PHE A 215 -3.24 -5.62 4.22
CA PHE A 215 -1.81 -5.76 4.47
C PHE A 215 -1.09 -6.16 3.20
N ILE A 216 0.02 -5.47 2.88
CA ILE A 216 0.85 -5.75 1.70
C ILE A 216 2.29 -5.94 2.14
N PHE A 217 2.85 -7.08 1.80
CA PHE A 217 4.26 -7.39 1.99
C PHE A 217 4.99 -7.34 0.65
N ILE A 218 5.97 -6.45 0.51
CA ILE A 218 6.76 -6.28 -0.72
C ILE A 218 8.17 -6.82 -0.48
N SER A 219 8.59 -7.77 -1.32
CA SER A 219 9.90 -8.43 -1.23
C SER A 219 10.58 -8.57 -2.59
N ASN A 220 11.91 -8.66 -2.56
CA ASN A 220 12.69 -9.11 -3.71
C ASN A 220 12.96 -10.63 -3.67
N ALA A 221 12.54 -11.33 -2.62
CA ALA A 221 12.59 -12.78 -2.55
C ALA A 221 11.83 -13.42 -3.72
N GLY A 222 12.30 -14.57 -4.18
CA GLY A 222 11.69 -15.29 -5.30
C GLY A 222 11.90 -14.66 -6.68
N GLY A 223 12.55 -13.49 -6.75
CA GLY A 223 12.69 -12.79 -8.02
C GLY A 223 13.51 -13.54 -9.06
N LEU A 224 14.58 -14.22 -8.65
CA LEU A 224 15.40 -15.05 -9.53
C LEU A 224 14.63 -16.29 -9.97
N GLU A 225 13.97 -16.96 -9.04
CA GLU A 225 13.17 -18.16 -9.28
C GLU A 225 12.00 -17.87 -10.23
N ILE A 226 11.31 -16.74 -10.04
CA ILE A 226 10.26 -16.28 -10.97
C ILE A 226 10.83 -16.06 -12.38
N SER A 227 12.01 -15.41 -12.49
CA SER A 227 12.67 -15.14 -13.77
C SER A 227 13.04 -16.45 -14.49
N GLN A 228 13.67 -17.38 -13.80
CA GLN A 228 14.07 -18.68 -14.34
C GLN A 228 12.88 -19.53 -14.74
N HIS A 229 11.81 -19.52 -13.92
CA HIS A 229 10.60 -20.27 -14.23
C HIS A 229 9.90 -19.73 -15.47
N LEU A 230 9.70 -18.40 -15.55
CA LEU A 230 9.12 -17.76 -16.75
C LEU A 230 9.96 -18.06 -18.01
N ALA A 231 11.29 -17.92 -17.92
CA ALA A 231 12.17 -18.25 -19.03
C ALA A 231 12.03 -19.71 -19.48
N THR A 232 11.82 -20.63 -18.55
CA THR A 232 11.60 -22.05 -18.85
C THR A 232 10.28 -22.27 -19.59
N LEU A 233 9.19 -21.62 -19.15
CA LEU A 233 7.90 -21.68 -19.83
C LEU A 233 8.00 -21.12 -21.26
N MET A 234 8.65 -19.96 -21.43
CA MET A 234 8.85 -19.33 -22.74
C MET A 234 9.69 -20.20 -23.70
N ARG A 235 10.74 -20.87 -23.19
CA ARG A 235 11.54 -21.81 -23.98
C ARG A 235 10.75 -23.06 -24.45
N ARG A 236 9.70 -23.43 -23.71
CA ARG A 236 8.74 -24.48 -24.07
C ARG A 236 7.70 -24.01 -25.06
N GLY A 237 7.71 -22.73 -25.45
CA GLY A 237 6.77 -22.15 -26.40
C GLY A 237 5.51 -21.56 -25.78
N GLU A 238 5.44 -21.49 -24.45
CA GLU A 238 4.33 -20.82 -23.75
C GLU A 238 4.47 -19.29 -23.87
N SER A 239 3.38 -18.61 -24.17
CA SER A 239 3.36 -17.15 -24.16
C SER A 239 3.38 -16.63 -22.72
N ARG A 240 4.11 -15.54 -22.47
CA ARG A 240 4.06 -14.84 -21.18
C ARG A 240 2.63 -14.47 -20.79
N GLU A 241 1.85 -14.03 -21.75
CA GLU A 241 0.48 -13.57 -21.57
C GLU A 241 -0.48 -14.69 -21.14
N ASP A 242 -0.14 -15.94 -21.46
CA ASP A 242 -0.93 -17.13 -21.07
C ASP A 242 -0.60 -17.61 -19.65
N THR A 243 0.46 -17.08 -19.03
CA THR A 243 0.81 -17.46 -17.66
C THR A 243 -0.21 -16.92 -16.66
N GLN A 244 -0.47 -17.70 -15.61
CA GLN A 244 -1.46 -17.41 -14.57
C GLN A 244 -0.84 -17.54 -13.17
N LEU A 245 -1.54 -17.06 -12.13
CA LEU A 245 -1.07 -17.10 -10.76
C LEU A 245 -0.57 -18.49 -10.34
N HIS A 246 -1.34 -19.53 -10.61
CA HIS A 246 -1.04 -20.90 -10.17
C HIS A 246 0.29 -21.45 -10.71
N HIS A 247 0.83 -20.90 -11.81
CA HIS A 247 2.15 -21.29 -12.33
C HIS A 247 3.28 -20.86 -11.39
N PHE A 248 3.07 -19.83 -10.56
CA PHE A 248 4.11 -19.21 -9.72
C PHE A 248 3.83 -19.29 -8.22
N GLU A 249 2.59 -19.55 -7.80
CA GLU A 249 2.13 -19.41 -6.41
C GLU A 249 2.97 -20.24 -5.44
N LYS A 250 3.09 -21.54 -5.68
CA LYS A 250 3.90 -22.44 -4.84
C LYS A 250 5.38 -22.05 -4.81
N LEU A 251 5.91 -21.60 -5.94
CA LEU A 251 7.30 -21.16 -6.05
C LEU A 251 7.53 -19.88 -5.22
N THR A 252 6.61 -18.92 -5.30
CA THR A 252 6.70 -17.65 -4.57
C THR A 252 6.53 -17.86 -3.06
N GLU A 253 5.61 -18.72 -2.64
CA GLU A 253 5.44 -19.12 -1.24
C GLU A 253 6.72 -19.72 -0.67
N LEU A 254 7.28 -20.74 -1.33
CA LEU A 254 8.51 -21.42 -0.90
C LEU A 254 9.72 -20.47 -0.88
N SER A 255 9.84 -19.60 -1.88
CA SER A 255 10.92 -18.63 -1.93
C SER A 255 10.85 -17.61 -0.79
N MET A 256 9.65 -17.20 -0.40
CA MET A 256 9.46 -16.31 0.74
C MET A 256 9.79 -17.01 2.06
N TYR A 257 9.33 -18.23 2.25
CA TYR A 257 9.59 -19.04 3.44
C TYR A 257 11.08 -19.30 3.65
N ASN A 258 11.83 -19.54 2.57
CA ASN A 258 13.26 -19.82 2.61
C ASN A 258 14.15 -18.59 2.52
N SER A 259 13.55 -17.39 2.28
CA SER A 259 14.33 -16.16 2.19
C SER A 259 14.70 -15.63 3.58
N ASN A 260 15.85 -14.97 3.69
CA ASN A 260 16.19 -14.21 4.90
C ASN A 260 15.18 -13.05 5.07
N GLY A 261 14.91 -12.65 6.33
CA GLY A 261 14.07 -11.51 6.65
C GLY A 261 12.89 -11.83 7.55
N ALA A 262 11.95 -10.90 7.64
CA ALA A 262 10.85 -10.99 8.61
C ALA A 262 9.87 -12.16 8.39
N LEU A 263 9.84 -12.72 7.19
CA LEU A 263 8.99 -13.86 6.83
C LEU A 263 9.76 -15.18 6.73
N GLU A 264 11.06 -15.18 7.04
CA GLU A 264 11.84 -16.42 7.10
C GLU A 264 11.25 -17.40 8.12
N LYS A 265 10.86 -18.61 7.66
CA LYS A 265 10.25 -19.66 8.49
C LYS A 265 9.22 -19.12 9.49
N SER A 266 8.44 -18.13 9.05
CA SER A 266 7.52 -17.42 9.93
C SER A 266 6.19 -18.13 10.03
N GLY A 267 5.55 -18.04 11.21
CA GLY A 267 4.18 -18.49 11.43
C GLY A 267 3.16 -17.82 10.49
N THR A 268 3.48 -16.65 9.96
CA THR A 268 2.64 -15.94 8.95
C THR A 268 2.48 -16.77 7.67
N ILE A 269 3.54 -17.45 7.22
CA ILE A 269 3.48 -18.33 6.04
C ILE A 269 2.98 -19.71 6.44
N GLU A 270 3.52 -20.30 7.52
CA GLU A 270 3.13 -21.64 8.00
C GLU A 270 1.63 -21.76 8.30
N ASN A 271 1.02 -20.71 8.84
CA ASN A 271 -0.42 -20.66 9.15
C ASN A 271 -1.28 -20.15 7.97
N ALA A 272 -0.73 -20.07 6.76
CA ALA A 272 -1.44 -19.61 5.57
C ALA A 272 -2.17 -18.26 5.74
N LEU A 273 -1.53 -17.31 6.43
CA LEU A 273 -2.12 -15.98 6.70
C LEU A 273 -2.03 -15.04 5.51
N ILE A 274 -1.19 -15.35 4.51
CA ILE A 274 -1.11 -14.61 3.25
C ILE A 274 -2.11 -15.19 2.27
N ASP A 275 -3.07 -14.39 1.82
CA ASP A 275 -4.13 -14.82 0.91
C ASP A 275 -3.65 -15.01 -0.53
N HIS A 276 -2.72 -14.14 -0.97
CA HIS A 276 -2.22 -14.17 -2.34
C HIS A 276 -0.72 -13.89 -2.39
N PHE A 277 0.04 -14.85 -2.90
CA PHE A 277 1.45 -14.68 -3.28
C PHE A 277 1.52 -14.24 -4.76
N ILE A 278 1.72 -12.96 -4.99
CA ILE A 278 1.60 -12.33 -6.31
C ILE A 278 2.99 -12.19 -6.95
N PRO A 279 3.26 -12.92 -8.04
CA PRO A 279 4.50 -12.80 -8.77
C PRO A 279 4.50 -11.52 -9.61
N PHE A 280 5.57 -10.76 -9.51
CA PHE A 280 5.90 -9.72 -10.46
C PHE A 280 6.94 -10.27 -11.44
N LEU A 281 6.58 -10.35 -12.71
CA LEU A 281 7.37 -10.97 -13.73
C LEU A 281 8.51 -10.05 -14.19
N PRO A 282 9.70 -10.58 -14.56
CA PRO A 282 10.79 -9.77 -15.08
C PRO A 282 10.38 -9.09 -16.39
N LEU A 283 10.94 -7.92 -16.70
CA LEU A 283 10.53 -7.11 -17.82
C LEU A 283 11.35 -7.41 -19.09
N GLU A 284 10.68 -7.67 -20.19
CA GLU A 284 11.25 -7.77 -21.52
C GLU A 284 11.52 -6.38 -22.11
N GLN A 285 12.33 -6.33 -23.18
CA GLN A 285 12.66 -5.09 -23.88
C GLN A 285 11.43 -4.27 -24.28
N ARG A 286 10.37 -4.92 -24.75
CA ARG A 286 9.11 -4.25 -25.12
C ARG A 286 8.44 -3.51 -23.96
N HIS A 287 8.55 -4.05 -22.73
CA HIS A 287 8.02 -3.43 -21.53
C HIS A 287 8.90 -2.26 -21.07
N VAL A 288 10.22 -2.46 -21.13
CA VAL A 288 11.19 -1.40 -20.82
C VAL A 288 11.03 -0.21 -21.77
N LYS A 289 10.78 -0.45 -23.06
CA LYS A 289 10.50 0.60 -24.04
C LYS A 289 9.29 1.45 -23.62
N LYS A 290 8.20 0.83 -23.17
CA LYS A 290 7.03 1.55 -22.66
C LYS A 290 7.36 2.39 -21.42
N CYS A 291 8.20 1.88 -20.51
CA CYS A 291 8.67 2.68 -19.39
C CYS A 291 9.50 3.90 -19.84
N ILE A 292 10.35 3.75 -20.84
CA ILE A 292 11.14 4.84 -21.42
C ILE A 292 10.23 5.91 -22.02
N GLU A 293 9.24 5.50 -22.80
CA GLU A 293 8.24 6.38 -23.41
C GLU A 293 7.47 7.16 -22.32
N GLN A 294 7.06 6.49 -21.24
CA GLN A 294 6.40 7.11 -20.10
C GLN A 294 7.30 8.13 -19.38
N GLU A 295 8.59 7.83 -19.22
CA GLU A 295 9.55 8.76 -18.62
C GLU A 295 9.79 10.00 -19.49
N PHE A 296 9.88 9.86 -20.81
CA PHE A 296 9.92 10.99 -21.72
C PHE A 296 8.66 11.83 -21.65
N GLN A 297 7.48 11.20 -21.58
CA GLN A 297 6.21 11.92 -21.40
C GLN A 297 6.20 12.71 -20.07
N ARG A 298 6.72 12.12 -18.98
CA ARG A 298 6.80 12.77 -17.66
C ARG A 298 7.63 14.05 -17.66
N ILE A 299 8.69 14.12 -18.48
CA ILE A 299 9.53 15.32 -18.61
C ILE A 299 9.05 16.28 -19.70
N GLY A 300 7.84 16.09 -20.23
CA GLY A 300 7.25 16.99 -21.23
C GLY A 300 7.65 16.70 -22.68
N MET A 301 8.23 15.53 -22.97
CA MET A 301 8.61 15.06 -24.31
C MET A 301 7.77 13.84 -24.74
N PRO A 302 6.46 13.97 -25.02
CA PRO A 302 5.57 12.85 -25.28
C PRO A 302 5.86 12.10 -26.58
N TYR A 303 6.65 12.69 -27.47
CA TYR A 303 7.02 12.11 -28.77
C TYR A 303 8.55 12.13 -28.96
N PRO A 304 9.31 11.33 -28.20
CA PRO A 304 10.75 11.26 -28.38
C PRO A 304 11.12 10.68 -29.74
N SER A 305 12.21 11.15 -30.33
CA SER A 305 12.70 10.58 -31.58
C SER A 305 13.14 9.12 -31.38
N LYS A 306 13.19 8.35 -32.49
CA LYS A 306 13.63 6.96 -32.45
C LYS A 306 15.06 6.85 -31.93
N GLU A 307 15.94 7.77 -32.31
CA GLU A 307 17.33 7.80 -31.89
C GLU A 307 17.45 7.97 -30.37
N ARG A 308 16.61 8.83 -29.74
CA ARG A 308 16.56 9.00 -28.28
C ARG A 308 16.05 7.75 -27.57
N LEU A 309 14.99 7.14 -28.08
CA LEU A 309 14.46 5.89 -27.54
C LEU A 309 15.52 4.78 -27.60
N ASP A 310 16.17 4.60 -28.74
CA ASP A 310 17.20 3.58 -28.96
C ASP A 310 18.44 3.86 -28.09
N ALA A 311 18.85 5.12 -27.92
CA ALA A 311 19.97 5.51 -27.04
C ALA A 311 19.73 5.09 -25.58
N VAL A 312 18.52 5.35 -25.04
CA VAL A 312 18.16 4.91 -23.69
C VAL A 312 18.07 3.40 -23.63
N LEU A 313 17.40 2.75 -24.60
CA LEU A 313 17.18 1.31 -24.63
C LEU A 313 18.50 0.52 -24.69
N ASN A 314 19.46 0.95 -25.51
CA ASN A 314 20.80 0.36 -25.64
C ASN A 314 21.63 0.52 -24.36
N SER A 315 21.28 1.46 -23.48
CA SER A 315 21.92 1.64 -22.17
C SER A 315 21.41 0.68 -21.10
N VAL A 316 20.33 -0.08 -21.34
CA VAL A 316 19.74 -1.03 -20.40
C VAL A 316 20.53 -2.32 -20.41
N THR A 317 20.76 -2.86 -19.22
CA THR A 317 21.46 -4.15 -19.03
C THR A 317 20.43 -5.27 -18.97
N TYR A 318 20.65 -6.31 -19.78
CA TYR A 318 19.85 -7.54 -19.80
C TYR A 318 20.59 -8.69 -19.11
N GLU A 319 19.87 -9.70 -18.64
CA GLU A 319 20.45 -10.90 -17.99
C GLU A 319 21.31 -11.68 -19.00
N LYS A 320 22.49 -12.15 -18.55
CA LYS A 320 23.41 -12.88 -19.42
C LYS A 320 22.88 -14.25 -19.85
N GLU A 321 22.15 -14.92 -18.95
CA GLU A 321 21.60 -16.27 -19.21
C GLU A 321 20.25 -16.22 -19.92
N ASN A 322 19.49 -15.17 -19.67
CA ASN A 322 18.17 -14.91 -20.25
C ASN A 322 18.17 -13.50 -20.82
N GLU A 323 18.72 -13.33 -22.04
CA GLU A 323 18.79 -12.03 -22.73
C GLU A 323 17.42 -11.35 -22.94
N PHE A 324 16.34 -12.05 -22.57
CA PHE A 324 14.97 -11.55 -22.64
C PHE A 324 14.66 -10.49 -21.56
N PHE A 325 15.31 -10.53 -20.41
CA PHE A 325 14.87 -9.78 -19.22
C PHE A 325 15.86 -8.71 -18.79
N ALA A 326 15.34 -7.52 -18.50
CA ALA A 326 16.12 -6.40 -17.99
C ALA A 326 16.47 -6.61 -16.49
N VAL A 327 17.77 -6.54 -16.14
CA VAL A 327 18.29 -6.79 -14.80
C VAL A 327 17.66 -5.87 -13.74
N HIS A 328 17.42 -4.61 -14.08
CA HIS A 328 16.90 -3.61 -13.15
C HIS A 328 15.50 -3.10 -13.55
N GLY A 329 14.82 -3.77 -14.46
CA GLY A 329 13.53 -3.31 -14.96
C GLY A 329 13.56 -1.82 -15.35
N CYS A 330 12.61 -1.04 -14.85
CA CYS A 330 12.49 0.39 -15.14
C CYS A 330 13.17 1.30 -14.10
N LYS A 331 13.80 0.77 -13.03
CA LYS A 331 14.25 1.56 -11.87
C LYS A 331 15.22 2.71 -12.17
N LYS A 332 16.07 2.58 -13.19
CA LYS A 332 17.13 3.57 -13.49
C LYS A 332 16.80 4.44 -14.71
N LEU A 333 15.61 4.27 -15.31
CA LEU A 333 15.28 4.92 -16.59
C LEU A 333 15.14 6.43 -16.46
N GLU A 334 14.61 6.94 -15.35
CA GLU A 334 14.50 8.38 -15.10
C GLU A 334 15.82 9.11 -15.35
N LYS A 335 16.92 8.63 -14.76
CA LYS A 335 18.24 9.25 -14.91
C LYS A 335 18.82 9.08 -16.32
N LYS A 336 18.55 7.93 -16.95
CA LYS A 336 19.01 7.66 -18.33
C LYS A 336 18.28 8.51 -19.35
N VAL A 337 16.97 8.66 -19.20
CA VAL A 337 16.15 9.56 -20.03
C VAL A 337 16.60 11.00 -19.83
N GLY A 338 16.84 11.44 -18.57
CA GLY A 338 17.32 12.77 -18.29
C GLY A 338 18.67 13.09 -18.96
N LEU A 339 19.60 12.14 -19.01
CA LEU A 339 20.87 12.32 -19.71
C LEU A 339 20.69 12.47 -21.22
N VAL A 340 19.83 11.67 -21.84
CA VAL A 340 19.57 11.76 -23.29
C VAL A 340 18.79 13.02 -23.63
N ALA A 341 17.86 13.45 -22.79
CA ALA A 341 17.10 14.67 -22.98
C ALA A 341 17.92 15.97 -22.80
N ALA A 342 19.00 15.93 -22.04
CA ALA A 342 19.88 17.09 -21.80
C ALA A 342 20.91 17.34 -22.91
N ASN A 343 21.01 16.45 -23.92
CA ASN A 343 21.97 16.58 -25.02
C ASN A 343 21.44 17.42 -26.22
N ASP A 344 20.46 18.31 -25.95
CA ASP A 344 19.96 19.30 -26.90
C ASP A 344 20.60 20.68 -26.59
#